data_a56c46d6bb2f8ffdc466912ab22a24ac
#
_entry.id   a56c46d6bb2f8ffdc466912ab22a24ac
#
_cell.length_a   1.000
_cell.length_b   1.000
_cell.length_c   1.000
_cell.angle_alpha   90.00
_cell.angle_beta   90.00
_cell.angle_gamma   90.00
#
_symmetry.space_group_name_H-M   'P 1'
#
loop_
_entity.id
_entity.type
_entity.pdbx_description
1 polymer ?
#
loop_
_entity_poly.entity_id
_entity_poly.type
_entity_poly.pdbx_seq_one_letter_code
_entity_poly.pdbx_strand_id
1 'polypeptide(L)'
;MQKQAKTVQRKSMTTNGAFAFASKMVAMIVPFIVYPFIMRVLGAESYGKVTYAESLVSYFALLSTLGIESYAQRECSVMRDNPDGLRKVASRIFALCLIMTTLSFVSYLAIVLFIPAMQSERPLFLIFSLWIIGSGMSMGWLYTAQERFDISSVREIVAKVLYLVLCFTFLKNSNSYFIFGIIVVFTGTVFTMLWNVSGIIRGQCGIVPSLKYSSGFSECIKPIFFLALLTIGSKLFTDFDILMIKWFSSTDSDRAVGLYNSAILLPRALDGILMTVSSVITPRLFIATRQRQEKEVCTLMNKTSNVLFFISVPAILTCWFFSEEMIGLFAGDDFLDAAPVLQIYSLIIIGVLVITLAGTRTYIARQKERKLFCILIVGAVLNITFNYFYIRMWGIVGAALATLSAYAIVMTIELTLEHTWHYIFTLDKLKYVMAGCVVAGIFAIVKYCFNFPSFLRIVVAIGVAGIFYVVVLYFVKESTLMHVIEKMKNAFKMK
;
A
#
# COMPACT_ATOMS: atom_id res chain seq x y z
N MET A 1 11.10 42.46 15.72
CA MET A 1 11.07 41.45 16.82
C MET A 1 11.55 40.12 16.27
N GLN A 2 12.83 39.80 16.43
CA GLN A 2 13.40 38.49 16.13
C GLN A 2 12.94 37.51 17.24
N LYS A 3 11.90 36.70 16.97
CA LYS A 3 11.64 35.55 17.81
C LYS A 3 12.82 34.58 17.62
N GLN A 4 13.64 34.43 18.66
CA GLN A 4 14.68 33.38 18.75
C GLN A 4 14.12 32.05 18.26
N ALA A 5 14.75 31.46 17.27
CA ALA A 5 14.45 30.14 16.78
C ALA A 5 14.62 29.17 17.98
N LYS A 6 13.51 28.67 18.52
CA LYS A 6 13.56 27.63 19.53
C LYS A 6 14.24 26.41 18.91
N THR A 7 15.38 26.02 19.47
CA THR A 7 16.05 24.77 19.10
C THR A 7 15.05 23.63 19.25
N VAL A 8 14.75 22.96 18.15
CA VAL A 8 13.82 21.84 18.11
C VAL A 8 14.43 20.68 18.91
N GLN A 9 13.87 20.36 20.07
CA GLN A 9 14.34 19.23 20.87
C GLN A 9 14.10 17.92 20.10
N ARG A 10 15.19 17.22 19.78
CA ARG A 10 15.14 15.89 19.13
C ARG A 10 14.97 14.79 20.16
N LYS A 11 14.03 13.89 19.92
CA LYS A 11 13.90 12.65 20.69
C LYS A 11 14.92 11.61 20.23
N SER A 12 15.24 10.66 21.09
CA SER A 12 16.18 9.58 20.75
C SER A 12 15.67 8.75 19.56
N MET A 13 16.59 8.16 18.81
CA MET A 13 16.28 7.33 17.65
C MET A 13 15.40 6.12 18.02
N THR A 14 15.60 5.56 19.22
CA THR A 14 14.78 4.47 19.76
C THR A 14 13.35 4.91 20.07
N THR A 15 13.17 6.08 20.65
CA THR A 15 11.83 6.64 20.95
C THR A 15 11.08 6.94 19.65
N ASN A 16 11.72 7.56 18.67
CA ASN A 16 11.13 7.82 17.35
C ASN A 16 10.74 6.52 16.63
N GLY A 17 11.58 5.49 16.72
CA GLY A 17 11.30 4.16 16.19
C GLY A 17 10.07 3.50 16.83
N ALA A 18 9.92 3.62 18.15
CA ALA A 18 8.77 3.09 18.86
C ALA A 18 7.46 3.77 18.47
N PHE A 19 7.45 5.10 18.33
CA PHE A 19 6.29 5.86 17.85
C PHE A 19 5.91 5.48 16.41
N ALA A 20 6.89 5.38 15.51
CA ALA A 20 6.66 4.98 14.13
C ALA A 20 6.13 3.53 14.03
N PHE A 21 6.62 2.62 14.87
CA PHE A 21 6.10 1.25 14.93
C PHE A 21 4.66 1.21 15.44
N ALA A 22 4.36 1.92 16.52
CA ALA A 22 3.01 1.97 17.09
C ALA A 22 1.99 2.53 16.08
N SER A 23 2.31 3.62 15.38
CA SER A 23 1.41 4.20 14.37
C SER A 23 1.16 3.23 13.21
N LYS A 24 2.18 2.53 12.73
CA LYS A 24 2.02 1.50 11.69
C LYS A 24 1.15 0.33 12.14
N MET A 25 1.30 -0.12 13.38
CA MET A 25 0.46 -1.17 13.95
C MET A 25 -1.02 -0.73 14.00
N VAL A 26 -1.30 0.48 14.48
CA VAL A 26 -2.66 1.03 14.50
C VAL A 26 -3.20 1.19 13.08
N ALA A 27 -2.40 1.72 12.16
CA ALA A 27 -2.80 1.89 10.76
C ALA A 27 -3.14 0.56 10.07
N MET A 28 -2.51 -0.54 10.50
CA MET A 28 -2.77 -1.88 9.99
C MET A 28 -4.00 -2.53 10.64
N ILE A 29 -4.17 -2.39 11.96
CA ILE A 29 -5.25 -3.07 12.70
C ILE A 29 -6.61 -2.40 12.48
N VAL A 30 -6.67 -1.06 12.46
CA VAL A 30 -7.94 -0.31 12.38
C VAL A 30 -8.76 -0.70 11.14
N PRO A 31 -8.22 -0.84 9.93
CA PRO A 31 -8.98 -1.30 8.77
C PRO A 31 -9.64 -2.68 8.99
N PHE A 32 -8.97 -3.64 9.60
CA PHE A 32 -9.52 -4.96 9.87
C PHE A 32 -10.72 -4.94 10.82
N ILE A 33 -10.79 -3.93 11.69
CA ILE A 33 -11.93 -3.75 12.61
C ILE A 33 -13.06 -2.99 11.91
N VAL A 34 -12.72 -1.96 11.14
CA VAL A 34 -13.71 -1.00 10.63
C VAL A 34 -14.33 -1.46 9.31
N TYR A 35 -13.54 -2.03 8.38
CA TYR A 35 -14.08 -2.44 7.07
C TYR A 35 -15.18 -3.50 7.14
N PRO A 36 -15.09 -4.56 7.99
CA PRO A 36 -16.19 -5.50 8.15
C PRO A 36 -17.51 -4.83 8.56
N PHE A 37 -17.44 -3.85 9.43
CA PHE A 37 -18.60 -3.07 9.83
C PHE A 37 -19.13 -2.21 8.67
N ILE A 38 -18.23 -1.45 8.01
CA ILE A 38 -18.61 -0.56 6.89
C ILE A 38 -19.29 -1.35 5.78
N MET A 39 -18.71 -2.47 5.35
CA MET A 39 -19.23 -3.27 4.25
C MET A 39 -20.63 -3.82 4.57
N ARG A 40 -20.84 -4.35 5.77
CA ARG A 40 -22.14 -4.87 6.19
C ARG A 40 -23.21 -3.77 6.32
N VAL A 41 -22.83 -2.57 6.75
CA VAL A 41 -23.77 -1.46 6.91
C VAL A 41 -24.12 -0.82 5.57
N LEU A 42 -23.14 -0.62 4.69
CA LEU A 42 -23.35 0.07 3.42
C LEU A 42 -23.83 -0.87 2.30
N GLY A 43 -23.43 -2.14 2.32
CA GLY A 43 -23.60 -3.06 1.19
C GLY A 43 -22.65 -2.77 0.03
N ALA A 44 -22.63 -3.67 -0.94
CA ALA A 44 -21.64 -3.65 -2.02
C ALA A 44 -21.78 -2.44 -2.94
N GLU A 45 -23.00 -2.04 -3.27
CA GLU A 45 -23.27 -0.90 -4.16
C GLU A 45 -22.82 0.43 -3.55
N SER A 46 -23.31 0.76 -2.34
CA SER A 46 -22.99 2.02 -1.67
C SER A 46 -21.51 2.12 -1.30
N TYR A 47 -20.89 1.01 -0.89
CA TYR A 47 -19.47 0.94 -0.67
C TYR A 47 -18.68 1.17 -1.96
N GLY A 48 -19.15 0.61 -3.08
CA GLY A 48 -18.56 0.80 -4.40
C GLY A 48 -18.56 2.24 -4.89
N LYS A 49 -19.66 3.00 -4.66
CA LYS A 49 -19.75 4.44 -4.99
C LYS A 49 -18.63 5.23 -4.31
N VAL A 50 -18.41 5.00 -3.03
CA VAL A 50 -17.37 5.70 -2.26
C VAL A 50 -15.98 5.26 -2.72
N THR A 51 -15.77 3.97 -2.94
CA THR A 51 -14.51 3.41 -3.43
C THR A 51 -14.13 3.97 -4.81
N TYR A 52 -15.09 4.10 -5.72
CA TYR A 52 -14.86 4.71 -7.02
C TYR A 52 -14.44 6.17 -6.90
N ALA A 53 -15.17 6.97 -6.08
CA ALA A 53 -14.83 8.36 -5.83
C ALA A 53 -13.42 8.51 -5.21
N GLU A 54 -13.08 7.65 -4.23
CA GLU A 54 -11.75 7.59 -3.63
C GLU A 54 -10.67 7.23 -4.65
N SER A 55 -10.91 6.22 -5.48
CA SER A 55 -9.98 5.81 -6.53
C SER A 55 -9.74 6.95 -7.52
N LEU A 56 -10.80 7.58 -8.02
CA LEU A 56 -10.70 8.68 -8.98
C LEU A 56 -9.90 9.86 -8.39
N VAL A 57 -10.27 10.34 -7.20
CA VAL A 57 -9.59 11.49 -6.59
C VAL A 57 -8.13 11.18 -6.26
N SER A 58 -7.80 9.93 -5.98
CA SER A 58 -6.43 9.52 -5.63
C SER A 58 -5.43 9.77 -6.76
N TYR A 59 -5.86 9.74 -8.03
CA TYR A 59 -5.01 10.11 -9.18
C TYR A 59 -4.75 11.61 -9.23
N PHE A 60 -5.76 12.43 -8.92
CA PHE A 60 -5.58 13.89 -8.83
C PHE A 60 -4.79 14.29 -7.59
N ALA A 61 -4.99 13.61 -6.47
CA ALA A 61 -4.16 13.79 -5.29
C ALA A 61 -2.69 13.42 -5.57
N LEU A 62 -2.45 12.37 -6.35
CA LEU A 62 -1.11 12.03 -6.81
C LEU A 62 -0.51 13.15 -7.67
N LEU A 63 -1.28 13.75 -8.60
CA LEU A 63 -0.85 14.89 -9.39
C LEU A 63 -0.51 16.11 -8.51
N SER A 64 -1.22 16.33 -7.41
CA SER A 64 -0.94 17.43 -6.49
C SER A 64 0.36 17.26 -5.70
N THR A 65 0.80 16.01 -5.49
CA THR A 65 2.00 15.68 -4.71
C THR A 65 3.21 15.28 -5.56
N LEU A 66 3.02 14.76 -6.77
CA LEU A 66 3.97 14.46 -7.87
C LEU A 66 5.43 14.16 -7.45
N GLY A 67 5.65 13.25 -6.49
CA GLY A 67 7.01 12.95 -6.02
C GLY A 67 7.66 14.09 -5.20
N ILE A 68 6.92 15.18 -4.95
CA ILE A 68 7.36 16.32 -4.13
C ILE A 68 7.75 15.83 -2.73
N GLU A 69 7.02 14.87 -2.18
CA GLU A 69 7.27 14.39 -0.82
C GLU A 69 8.69 13.83 -0.65
N SER A 70 9.11 12.93 -1.54
CA SER A 70 10.47 12.34 -1.51
C SER A 70 11.56 13.36 -1.76
N TYR A 71 11.33 14.29 -2.72
CA TYR A 71 12.25 15.37 -3.00
C TYR A 71 12.38 16.31 -1.80
N ALA A 72 11.25 16.72 -1.22
CA ALA A 72 11.18 17.62 -0.09
C ALA A 72 11.87 17.04 1.16
N GLN A 73 11.62 15.76 1.46
CA GLN A 73 12.29 15.07 2.56
C GLN A 73 13.81 15.13 2.39
N ARG A 74 14.32 14.84 1.20
CA ARG A 74 15.77 14.85 0.92
C ARG A 74 16.37 16.23 1.08
N GLU A 75 15.84 17.24 0.39
CA GLU A 75 16.41 18.59 0.38
C GLU A 75 16.28 19.29 1.75
N CYS A 76 15.13 19.14 2.41
CA CYS A 76 14.94 19.72 3.73
C CYS A 76 15.77 19.02 4.82
N SER A 77 16.04 17.71 4.69
CA SER A 77 16.91 17.00 5.63
C SER A 77 18.37 17.50 5.57
N VAL A 78 18.86 17.82 4.39
CA VAL A 78 20.21 18.38 4.22
C VAL A 78 20.32 19.77 4.87
N MET A 79 19.25 20.56 4.83
CA MET A 79 19.23 21.93 5.35
C MET A 79 18.70 22.05 6.78
N ARG A 80 18.40 20.93 7.45
CA ARG A 80 17.67 20.91 8.73
C ARG A 80 18.35 21.68 9.87
N ASP A 81 19.69 21.76 9.86
CA ASP A 81 20.49 22.42 10.89
C ASP A 81 20.74 23.91 10.56
N ASN A 82 20.30 24.39 9.37
CA ASN A 82 20.34 25.77 8.93
C ASN A 82 18.92 26.34 8.76
N PRO A 83 18.36 27.08 9.75
CA PRO A 83 16.97 27.56 9.70
C PRO A 83 16.64 28.44 8.51
N ASP A 84 17.58 29.29 8.07
CA ASP A 84 17.36 30.17 6.92
C ASP A 84 17.41 29.41 5.59
N GLY A 85 18.34 28.46 5.46
CA GLY A 85 18.42 27.55 4.33
C GLY A 85 17.16 26.68 4.24
N LEU A 86 16.76 26.06 5.36
CA LEU A 86 15.56 25.26 5.46
C LEU A 86 14.30 26.06 5.10
N ARG A 87 14.17 27.31 5.58
CA ARG A 87 13.05 28.19 5.24
C ARG A 87 12.96 28.46 3.74
N LYS A 88 14.10 28.75 3.08
CA LYS A 88 14.14 29.00 1.62
C LYS A 88 13.72 27.75 0.84
N VAL A 89 14.31 26.59 1.15
CA VAL A 89 14.00 25.32 0.48
C VAL A 89 12.53 24.93 0.71
N ALA A 90 12.06 24.94 1.95
CA ALA A 90 10.68 24.62 2.29
C ALA A 90 9.69 25.57 1.63
N SER A 91 10.03 26.87 1.47
CA SER A 91 9.16 27.84 0.81
C SER A 91 9.06 27.63 -0.71
N ARG A 92 10.17 27.25 -1.37
CA ARG A 92 10.16 26.86 -2.79
C ARG A 92 9.26 25.65 -3.04
N ILE A 93 9.42 24.62 -2.19
CA ILE A 93 8.61 23.40 -2.28
C ILE A 93 7.14 23.70 -1.99
N PHE A 94 6.84 24.51 -0.99
CA PHE A 94 5.48 24.94 -0.67
C PHE A 94 4.81 25.69 -1.84
N ALA A 95 5.53 26.58 -2.51
CA ALA A 95 5.01 27.26 -3.70
C ALA A 95 4.66 26.26 -4.83
N LEU A 96 5.52 25.27 -5.05
CA LEU A 96 5.25 24.23 -6.03
C LEU A 96 4.03 23.35 -5.62
N CYS A 97 3.94 22.96 -4.34
CA CYS A 97 2.75 22.26 -3.81
C CYS A 97 1.47 23.07 -4.08
N LEU A 98 1.48 24.36 -3.85
CA LEU A 98 0.32 25.23 -4.08
C LEU A 98 -0.08 25.24 -5.55
N ILE A 99 0.87 25.40 -6.47
CA ILE A 99 0.60 25.39 -7.92
C ILE A 99 0.04 24.05 -8.36
N MET A 100 0.69 22.94 -7.99
CA MET A 100 0.27 21.58 -8.38
C MET A 100 -1.09 21.23 -7.78
N THR A 101 -1.33 21.59 -6.51
CA THR A 101 -2.64 21.37 -5.86
C THR A 101 -3.74 22.16 -6.55
N THR A 102 -3.50 23.42 -6.89
CA THR A 102 -4.49 24.26 -7.59
C THR A 102 -4.79 23.71 -8.98
N LEU A 103 -3.76 23.35 -9.74
CA LEU A 103 -3.94 22.77 -11.09
C LEU A 103 -4.71 21.45 -11.02
N SER A 104 -4.34 20.56 -10.11
CA SER A 104 -5.00 19.28 -9.91
C SER A 104 -6.47 19.44 -9.46
N PHE A 105 -6.72 20.36 -8.51
CA PHE A 105 -8.06 20.65 -8.02
C PHE A 105 -8.97 21.21 -9.10
N VAL A 106 -8.49 22.19 -9.89
CA VAL A 106 -9.27 22.76 -11.01
C VAL A 106 -9.54 21.71 -12.07
N SER A 107 -8.55 20.89 -12.42
CA SER A 107 -8.73 19.80 -13.40
C SER A 107 -9.75 18.76 -12.92
N TYR A 108 -9.70 18.39 -11.63
CA TYR A 108 -10.69 17.49 -11.04
C TYR A 108 -12.09 18.08 -11.05
N LEU A 109 -12.24 19.34 -10.62
CA LEU A 109 -13.54 20.04 -10.66
C LEU A 109 -14.10 20.14 -12.07
N ALA A 110 -13.26 20.42 -13.07
CA ALA A 110 -13.69 20.44 -14.45
C ALA A 110 -14.30 19.09 -14.87
N ILE A 111 -13.65 17.96 -14.54
CA ILE A 111 -14.18 16.63 -14.80
C ILE A 111 -15.52 16.41 -14.10
N VAL A 112 -15.60 16.69 -12.80
CA VAL A 112 -16.82 16.47 -12.00
C VAL A 112 -18.00 17.32 -12.49
N LEU A 113 -17.73 18.53 -12.96
CA LEU A 113 -18.79 19.46 -13.39
C LEU A 113 -19.24 19.22 -14.84
N PHE A 114 -18.32 18.87 -15.74
CA PHE A 114 -18.62 18.79 -17.18
C PHE A 114 -18.88 17.38 -17.69
N ILE A 115 -18.46 16.31 -16.99
CA ILE A 115 -18.71 14.93 -17.43
C ILE A 115 -20.10 14.47 -16.95
N PRO A 116 -21.04 14.13 -17.89
CA PRO A 116 -22.38 13.71 -17.53
C PRO A 116 -22.44 12.49 -16.61
N ALA A 117 -21.51 11.54 -16.78
CA ALA A 117 -21.45 10.33 -15.96
C ALA A 117 -21.22 10.60 -14.44
N MET A 118 -20.76 11.80 -14.07
CA MET A 118 -20.55 12.20 -12.67
C MET A 118 -21.76 12.88 -12.03
N GLN A 119 -22.83 13.11 -12.80
CA GLN A 119 -23.98 13.94 -12.33
C GLN A 119 -24.75 13.28 -11.19
N SER A 120 -24.95 11.97 -11.23
CA SER A 120 -25.74 11.22 -10.24
C SER A 120 -25.17 11.32 -8.82
N GLU A 121 -23.82 11.25 -8.71
CA GLU A 121 -23.12 11.26 -7.42
C GLU A 121 -22.21 12.52 -7.27
N ARG A 122 -22.57 13.62 -7.97
CA ARG A 122 -21.80 14.87 -7.96
C ARG A 122 -21.49 15.40 -6.55
N PRO A 123 -22.43 15.39 -5.58
CA PRO A 123 -22.13 15.85 -4.22
C PRO A 123 -21.02 15.04 -3.56
N LEU A 124 -20.97 13.71 -3.80
CA LEU A 124 -19.92 12.84 -3.28
C LEU A 124 -18.54 13.22 -3.88
N PHE A 125 -18.47 13.38 -5.20
CA PHE A 125 -17.24 13.81 -5.87
C PHE A 125 -16.76 15.19 -5.41
N LEU A 126 -17.67 16.13 -5.17
CA LEU A 126 -17.33 17.45 -4.65
C LEU A 126 -16.70 17.38 -3.25
N ILE A 127 -17.18 16.52 -2.37
CA ILE A 127 -16.55 16.29 -1.07
C ILE A 127 -15.13 15.72 -1.25
N PHE A 128 -14.99 14.74 -2.16
CA PHE A 128 -13.67 14.17 -2.44
C PHE A 128 -12.67 15.16 -3.03
N SER A 129 -13.11 16.29 -3.61
CA SER A 129 -12.20 17.35 -4.06
C SER A 129 -11.32 17.92 -2.92
N LEU A 130 -11.83 17.92 -1.69
CA LEU A 130 -11.07 18.34 -0.51
C LEU A 130 -9.90 17.42 -0.20
N TRP A 131 -9.94 16.16 -0.66
CA TRP A 131 -8.81 15.24 -0.56
C TRP A 131 -7.57 15.78 -1.28
N ILE A 132 -7.73 16.39 -2.45
CA ILE A 132 -6.63 16.97 -3.23
C ILE A 132 -5.97 18.10 -2.43
N ILE A 133 -6.77 18.98 -1.84
CA ILE A 133 -6.28 20.08 -0.99
C ILE A 133 -5.57 19.52 0.24
N GLY A 134 -6.22 18.57 0.92
CA GLY A 134 -5.67 17.93 2.10
C GLY A 134 -4.32 17.24 1.84
N SER A 135 -4.19 16.53 0.72
CA SER A 135 -2.95 15.85 0.34
C SER A 135 -1.84 16.81 -0.05
N GLY A 136 -2.11 17.74 -0.98
CA GLY A 136 -1.11 18.64 -1.52
C GLY A 136 -0.60 19.66 -0.50
N MET A 137 -1.46 20.08 0.44
CA MET A 137 -1.14 21.08 1.46
C MET A 137 -0.78 20.49 2.83
N SER A 138 -0.64 19.15 2.94
CA SER A 138 -0.40 18.46 4.22
C SER A 138 0.94 18.82 4.88
N MET A 139 1.97 19.17 4.08
CA MET A 139 3.34 19.48 4.54
C MET A 139 3.94 18.41 5.48
N GLY A 140 3.49 17.14 5.39
CA GLY A 140 3.98 16.04 6.20
C GLY A 140 5.49 15.79 6.02
N TRP A 141 6.00 16.06 4.82
CA TRP A 141 7.41 15.95 4.47
C TRP A 141 8.33 16.82 5.35
N LEU A 142 7.85 17.97 5.86
CA LEU A 142 8.65 18.83 6.72
C LEU A 142 8.90 18.22 8.10
N TYR A 143 7.90 17.53 8.67
CA TYR A 143 8.04 16.79 9.92
C TYR A 143 8.97 15.59 9.77
N THR A 144 8.85 14.87 8.66
CA THR A 144 9.72 13.73 8.36
C THR A 144 11.17 14.16 8.15
N ALA A 145 11.40 15.25 7.42
CA ALA A 145 12.75 15.82 7.20
C ALA A 145 13.44 16.26 8.51
N GLN A 146 12.65 16.66 9.50
CA GLN A 146 13.16 17.06 10.83
C GLN A 146 13.15 15.90 11.85
N GLU A 147 12.86 14.68 11.42
CA GLU A 147 12.78 13.49 12.29
C GLU A 147 11.76 13.63 13.45
N ARG A 148 10.68 14.43 13.24
CA ARG A 148 9.60 14.62 14.21
C ARG A 148 8.55 13.52 14.10
N PHE A 149 9.00 12.26 14.18
CA PHE A 149 8.11 11.09 14.13
C PHE A 149 7.16 11.02 15.32
N ASP A 150 7.52 11.62 16.45
CA ASP A 150 6.64 11.76 17.60
C ASP A 150 5.32 12.46 17.24
N ILE A 151 5.38 13.56 16.52
CA ILE A 151 4.19 14.34 16.14
C ILE A 151 3.40 13.62 15.03
N SER A 152 4.09 13.16 13.98
CA SER A 152 3.43 12.49 12.85
C SER A 152 2.77 11.18 13.26
N SER A 153 3.38 10.39 14.16
CA SER A 153 2.79 9.14 14.66
C SER A 153 1.58 9.38 15.56
N VAL A 154 1.65 10.36 16.49
CA VAL A 154 0.49 10.70 17.32
C VAL A 154 -0.67 11.16 16.46
N ARG A 155 -0.41 12.05 15.48
CA ARG A 155 -1.43 12.49 14.52
C ARG A 155 -2.08 11.32 13.80
N GLU A 156 -1.28 10.36 13.29
CA GLU A 156 -1.77 9.20 12.55
C GLU A 156 -2.65 8.32 13.44
N ILE A 157 -2.23 8.06 14.67
CA ILE A 157 -3.03 7.30 15.65
C ILE A 157 -4.35 8.01 15.93
N VAL A 158 -4.32 9.33 16.22
CA VAL A 158 -5.54 10.11 16.47
C VAL A 158 -6.47 10.09 15.27
N ALA A 159 -5.94 10.26 14.05
CA ALA A 159 -6.73 10.19 12.82
C ALA A 159 -7.42 8.83 12.66
N LYS A 160 -6.72 7.71 12.92
CA LYS A 160 -7.28 6.35 12.83
C LYS A 160 -8.30 6.06 13.93
N VAL A 161 -8.07 6.51 15.16
CA VAL A 161 -9.06 6.39 16.24
C VAL A 161 -10.31 7.22 15.92
N LEU A 162 -10.12 8.45 15.43
CA LEU A 162 -11.23 9.31 15.02
C LEU A 162 -12.02 8.69 13.87
N TYR A 163 -11.35 8.11 12.87
CA TYR A 163 -11.99 7.37 11.78
C TYR A 163 -12.85 6.23 12.31
N LEU A 164 -12.31 5.40 13.21
CA LEU A 164 -13.04 4.32 13.85
C LEU A 164 -14.29 4.83 14.59
N VAL A 165 -14.12 5.81 15.48
CA VAL A 165 -15.23 6.37 16.28
C VAL A 165 -16.32 6.97 15.39
N LEU A 166 -15.95 7.76 14.38
CA LEU A 166 -16.91 8.38 13.47
C LEU A 166 -17.66 7.33 12.64
N CYS A 167 -16.99 6.29 12.13
CA CYS A 167 -17.66 5.23 11.40
C CYS A 167 -18.70 4.50 12.25
N PHE A 168 -18.33 4.05 13.46
CA PHE A 168 -19.27 3.35 14.34
C PHE A 168 -20.44 4.23 14.84
N THR A 169 -20.23 5.54 14.95
CA THR A 169 -21.25 6.47 15.46
C THR A 169 -22.24 6.88 14.38
N PHE A 170 -21.76 7.17 13.18
CA PHE A 170 -22.59 7.84 12.15
C PHE A 170 -23.07 6.91 11.04
N LEU A 171 -22.44 5.75 10.81
CA LEU A 171 -22.90 4.82 9.78
C LEU A 171 -23.98 3.90 10.35
N LYS A 172 -25.20 3.97 9.79
CA LYS A 172 -26.36 3.21 10.28
C LYS A 172 -27.01 2.33 9.22
N ASN A 173 -26.91 2.72 7.96
CA ASN A 173 -27.55 2.04 6.83
C ASN A 173 -26.85 2.35 5.51
N SER A 174 -27.29 1.76 4.43
CA SER A 174 -26.71 1.94 3.08
C SER A 174 -26.72 3.39 2.60
N ASN A 175 -27.72 4.18 2.99
CA ASN A 175 -27.82 5.60 2.62
C ASN A 175 -26.75 6.47 3.31
N SER A 176 -26.05 5.92 4.32
CA SER A 176 -24.96 6.62 5.02
C SER A 176 -23.66 6.70 4.21
N TYR A 177 -23.63 6.23 2.94
CA TYR A 177 -22.41 6.24 2.12
C TYR A 177 -21.82 7.65 1.91
N PHE A 178 -22.68 8.66 1.83
CA PHE A 178 -22.25 10.05 1.73
C PHE A 178 -21.54 10.53 3.01
N ILE A 179 -22.07 10.16 4.19
CA ILE A 179 -21.40 10.42 5.48
C ILE A 179 -20.08 9.68 5.55
N PHE A 180 -20.05 8.45 5.05
CA PHE A 180 -18.80 7.68 4.95
C PHE A 180 -17.77 8.40 4.09
N GLY A 181 -18.14 8.93 2.92
CA GLY A 181 -17.27 9.76 2.10
C GLY A 181 -16.69 10.97 2.84
N ILE A 182 -17.53 11.69 3.62
CA ILE A 182 -17.07 12.80 4.47
C ILE A 182 -16.04 12.32 5.50
N ILE A 183 -16.32 11.21 6.19
CA ILE A 183 -15.43 10.65 7.22
C ILE A 183 -14.08 10.29 6.61
N VAL A 184 -14.09 9.62 5.46
CA VAL A 184 -12.86 9.21 4.73
C VAL A 184 -12.01 10.42 4.35
N VAL A 185 -12.63 11.45 3.74
CA VAL A 185 -11.91 12.67 3.32
C VAL A 185 -11.40 13.44 4.53
N PHE A 186 -12.24 13.62 5.54
CA PHE A 186 -11.89 14.39 6.73
C PHE A 186 -10.71 13.74 7.48
N THR A 187 -10.83 12.47 7.85
CA THR A 187 -9.82 11.79 8.67
C THR A 187 -8.57 11.41 7.87
N GLY A 188 -8.73 11.12 6.59
CA GLY A 188 -7.62 10.72 5.71
C GLY A 188 -6.65 11.87 5.39
N THR A 189 -7.17 13.02 5.03
CA THR A 189 -6.35 14.12 4.50
C THR A 189 -6.56 15.46 5.17
N VAL A 190 -7.81 15.91 5.32
CA VAL A 190 -8.13 17.26 5.86
C VAL A 190 -7.63 17.40 7.30
N PHE A 191 -7.93 16.45 8.16
CA PHE A 191 -7.44 16.43 9.54
C PHE A 191 -5.90 16.46 9.60
N THR A 192 -5.26 15.65 8.77
CA THR A 192 -3.79 15.59 8.66
C THR A 192 -3.21 16.94 8.26
N MET A 193 -3.80 17.60 7.27
CA MET A 193 -3.40 18.94 6.83
C MET A 193 -3.57 19.96 7.96
N LEU A 194 -4.74 20.03 8.58
CA LEU A 194 -5.03 20.97 9.66
C LEU A 194 -4.08 20.78 10.86
N TRP A 195 -3.81 19.53 11.24
CA TRP A 195 -2.87 19.22 12.31
C TRP A 195 -1.47 19.71 11.99
N ASN A 196 -0.94 19.38 10.82
CA ASN A 196 0.42 19.74 10.42
C ASN A 196 0.57 21.25 10.25
N VAL A 197 -0.34 21.91 9.54
CA VAL A 197 -0.29 23.35 9.31
C VAL A 197 -0.40 24.10 10.65
N SER A 198 -1.32 23.72 11.53
CA SER A 198 -1.43 24.34 12.85
C SER A 198 -0.17 24.16 13.69
N GLY A 199 0.47 22.99 13.62
CA GLY A 199 1.74 22.72 14.31
C GLY A 199 2.90 23.56 13.77
N ILE A 200 2.99 23.72 12.44
CA ILE A 200 3.99 24.58 11.80
C ILE A 200 3.80 26.04 12.23
N ILE A 201 2.57 26.54 12.22
CA ILE A 201 2.24 27.92 12.66
C ILE A 201 2.61 28.12 14.15
N ARG A 202 2.40 27.12 14.99
CA ARG A 202 2.80 27.14 16.41
C ARG A 202 4.31 27.00 16.63
N GLY A 203 5.10 26.88 15.56
CA GLY A 203 6.56 26.84 15.61
C GLY A 203 7.15 25.45 15.91
N GLN A 204 6.39 24.37 15.76
CA GLN A 204 6.90 23.00 16.00
C GLN A 204 8.07 22.61 15.08
N CYS A 205 8.13 23.18 13.88
CA CYS A 205 9.21 22.97 12.90
C CYS A 205 10.28 24.08 12.91
N GLY A 206 10.21 25.07 13.81
CA GLY A 206 11.16 26.19 13.87
C GLY A 206 11.10 27.16 12.70
N ILE A 207 10.40 26.83 11.62
CA ILE A 207 10.21 27.66 10.42
C ILE A 207 8.74 27.64 10.00
N VAL A 208 8.33 28.68 9.29
CA VAL A 208 7.05 28.74 8.56
C VAL A 208 7.38 29.02 7.09
N PRO A 209 7.04 28.12 6.16
CA PRO A 209 7.20 28.36 4.73
C PRO A 209 6.38 29.59 4.28
N SER A 210 6.91 30.38 3.37
CA SER A 210 6.25 31.61 2.89
C SER A 210 6.57 31.87 1.42
N LEU A 211 5.60 32.29 0.64
CA LEU A 211 5.79 32.63 -0.77
C LEU A 211 6.84 33.73 -0.99
N LYS A 212 7.11 34.54 0.01
CA LYS A 212 8.16 35.56 -0.05
C LYS A 212 9.57 35.00 -0.33
N TYR A 213 9.83 33.74 0.06
CA TYR A 213 11.12 33.06 -0.08
C TYR A 213 11.11 31.97 -1.16
N SER A 214 10.11 31.97 -2.04
CA SER A 214 9.90 30.89 -3.04
C SER A 214 10.65 31.09 -4.36
N SER A 215 11.51 32.17 -4.49
CA SER A 215 12.27 32.40 -5.71
C SER A 215 13.12 31.18 -6.11
N GLY A 216 13.12 30.84 -7.41
CA GLY A 216 13.86 29.69 -7.93
C GLY A 216 13.17 28.32 -7.74
N PHE A 217 11.84 28.28 -7.49
CA PHE A 217 11.11 27.01 -7.38
C PHE A 217 11.16 26.18 -8.67
N SER A 218 11.40 26.79 -9.83
CA SER A 218 11.54 26.12 -11.12
C SER A 218 12.70 25.10 -11.15
N GLU A 219 13.74 25.32 -10.33
CA GLU A 219 14.88 24.40 -10.20
C GLU A 219 14.46 23.04 -9.64
N CYS A 220 13.36 22.99 -8.89
CA CYS A 220 12.81 21.79 -8.28
C CYS A 220 12.01 20.94 -9.29
N ILE A 221 11.55 21.50 -10.41
CA ILE A 221 10.62 20.85 -11.33
C ILE A 221 11.25 19.62 -11.97
N LYS A 222 12.46 19.75 -12.53
CA LYS A 222 13.11 18.64 -13.26
C LYS A 222 13.34 17.37 -12.41
N PRO A 223 13.93 17.43 -11.19
CA PRO A 223 14.09 16.24 -10.36
C PRO A 223 12.77 15.67 -9.87
N ILE A 224 11.77 16.53 -9.58
CA ILE A 224 10.44 16.09 -9.14
C ILE A 224 9.70 15.38 -10.27
N PHE A 225 9.77 15.89 -11.49
CA PHE A 225 9.10 15.30 -12.66
C PHE A 225 9.52 13.83 -12.89
N PHE A 226 10.80 13.51 -12.73
CA PHE A 226 11.28 12.14 -12.89
C PHE A 226 10.75 11.20 -11.79
N LEU A 227 10.73 11.67 -10.53
CA LEU A 227 10.14 10.92 -9.41
C LEU A 227 8.63 10.73 -9.60
N ALA A 228 7.95 11.75 -10.16
CA ALA A 228 6.53 11.70 -10.49
C ALA A 228 6.21 10.61 -11.51
N LEU A 229 6.99 10.49 -12.57
CA LEU A 229 6.79 9.47 -13.60
C LEU A 229 6.83 8.05 -13.03
N LEU A 230 7.78 7.76 -12.14
CA LEU A 230 7.87 6.45 -11.46
C LEU A 230 6.61 6.17 -10.64
N THR A 231 6.14 7.16 -9.88
CA THR A 231 4.98 7.01 -9.00
C THR A 231 3.69 6.85 -9.79
N ILE A 232 3.51 7.61 -10.88
CA ILE A 232 2.35 7.49 -11.77
C ILE A 232 2.34 6.12 -12.45
N GLY A 233 3.47 5.68 -13.00
CA GLY A 233 3.59 4.37 -13.65
C GLY A 233 3.24 3.22 -12.72
N SER A 234 3.76 3.26 -11.48
CA SER A 234 3.41 2.27 -10.46
C SER A 234 1.92 2.28 -10.12
N LYS A 235 1.31 3.46 -9.92
CA LYS A 235 -0.10 3.57 -9.55
C LYS A 235 -1.04 3.13 -10.68
N LEU A 236 -0.73 3.46 -11.92
CA LEU A 236 -1.48 2.98 -13.08
C LEU A 236 -1.43 1.44 -13.20
N PHE A 237 -0.29 0.85 -12.87
CA PHE A 237 -0.14 -0.59 -12.89
C PHE A 237 -0.91 -1.30 -11.76
N THR A 238 -1.06 -0.68 -10.57
CA THR A 238 -1.59 -1.36 -9.38
C THR A 238 -3.06 -1.06 -9.09
N ASP A 239 -3.58 0.11 -9.47
CA ASP A 239 -4.87 0.61 -8.94
C ASP A 239 -5.87 1.03 -10.03
N PHE A 240 -5.49 0.96 -11.33
CA PHE A 240 -6.35 1.46 -12.41
C PHE A 240 -7.57 0.57 -12.67
N ASP A 241 -7.52 -0.67 -12.21
CA ASP A 241 -8.58 -1.67 -12.35
C ASP A 241 -9.94 -1.16 -11.87
N ILE A 242 -9.97 -0.46 -10.71
CA ILE A 242 -11.21 0.05 -10.10
C ILE A 242 -11.92 1.03 -11.03
N LEU A 243 -11.16 1.93 -11.69
CA LEU A 243 -11.73 2.87 -12.66
C LEU A 243 -12.24 2.13 -13.90
N MET A 244 -11.48 1.15 -14.39
CA MET A 244 -11.86 0.37 -15.57
C MET A 244 -13.08 -0.51 -15.32
N ILE A 245 -13.23 -1.10 -14.13
CA ILE A 245 -14.44 -1.83 -13.74
C ILE A 245 -15.66 -0.91 -13.82
N LYS A 246 -15.56 0.31 -13.26
CA LYS A 246 -16.66 1.28 -13.33
C LYS A 246 -17.05 1.64 -14.76
N TRP A 247 -16.07 1.75 -15.67
CA TRP A 247 -16.31 2.18 -17.05
C TRP A 247 -16.74 1.06 -18.00
N PHE A 248 -16.32 -0.18 -17.75
CA PHE A 248 -16.48 -1.28 -18.70
C PHE A 248 -17.35 -2.43 -18.19
N SER A 249 -17.75 -2.43 -16.92
CA SER A 249 -18.70 -3.42 -16.43
C SER A 249 -20.09 -3.20 -17.04
N SER A 250 -20.68 -4.25 -17.57
CA SER A 250 -21.99 -4.20 -18.27
C SER A 250 -23.19 -4.21 -17.32
N THR A 251 -23.00 -4.65 -16.10
CA THR A 251 -24.03 -4.71 -15.03
C THR A 251 -23.65 -3.74 -13.92
N ASP A 252 -24.51 -3.57 -12.94
CA ASP A 252 -24.34 -2.69 -11.78
C ASP A 252 -22.86 -2.38 -11.44
N SER A 253 -22.31 -1.35 -12.06
CA SER A 253 -20.89 -1.04 -12.02
C SER A 253 -20.42 -0.56 -10.63
N ASP A 254 -21.33 0.02 -9.81
CA ASP A 254 -21.00 0.42 -8.45
C ASP A 254 -20.86 -0.81 -7.55
N ARG A 255 -21.80 -1.75 -7.65
CA ARG A 255 -21.71 -3.04 -6.97
C ARG A 255 -20.44 -3.79 -7.38
N ALA A 256 -20.13 -3.83 -8.68
CA ALA A 256 -18.92 -4.47 -9.19
C ALA A 256 -17.63 -3.89 -8.59
N VAL A 257 -17.53 -2.57 -8.47
CA VAL A 257 -16.41 -1.88 -7.80
C VAL A 257 -16.33 -2.27 -6.32
N GLY A 258 -17.47 -2.29 -5.61
CA GLY A 258 -17.52 -2.68 -4.21
C GLY A 258 -17.06 -4.12 -3.97
N LEU A 259 -17.56 -5.05 -4.78
CA LEU A 259 -17.16 -6.46 -4.75
C LEU A 259 -15.66 -6.63 -5.02
N TYR A 260 -15.15 -6.03 -6.08
CA TYR A 260 -13.73 -6.14 -6.42
C TYR A 260 -12.84 -5.58 -5.31
N ASN A 261 -13.15 -4.39 -4.81
CA ASN A 261 -12.33 -3.77 -3.76
C ASN A 261 -12.35 -4.56 -2.44
N SER A 262 -13.51 -5.16 -2.07
CA SER A 262 -13.61 -5.99 -0.88
C SER A 262 -12.70 -7.24 -0.96
N ALA A 263 -12.62 -7.86 -2.13
CA ALA A 263 -11.80 -9.03 -2.36
C ALA A 263 -10.29 -8.75 -2.28
N ILE A 264 -9.85 -7.59 -2.80
CA ILE A 264 -8.42 -7.26 -2.86
C ILE A 264 -7.84 -6.72 -1.56
N LEU A 265 -8.69 -6.31 -0.60
CA LEU A 265 -8.22 -5.75 0.68
C LEU A 265 -7.36 -6.72 1.50
N LEU A 266 -7.80 -7.98 1.60
CA LEU A 266 -7.06 -9.00 2.37
C LEU A 266 -5.69 -9.33 1.76
N PRO A 267 -5.58 -9.65 0.45
CA PRO A 267 -4.27 -9.81 -0.18
C PRO A 267 -3.37 -8.59 -0.08
N ARG A 268 -3.91 -7.37 -0.28
CA ARG A 268 -3.12 -6.13 -0.16
C ARG A 268 -2.58 -5.89 1.24
N ALA A 269 -3.32 -6.28 2.26
CA ALA A 269 -2.82 -6.21 3.63
C ALA A 269 -1.63 -7.17 3.86
N LEU A 270 -1.69 -8.39 3.29
CA LEU A 270 -0.56 -9.33 3.29
C LEU A 270 0.64 -8.75 2.54
N ASP A 271 0.43 -8.13 1.37
CA ASP A 271 1.50 -7.46 0.63
C ASP A 271 2.20 -6.40 1.49
N GLY A 272 1.46 -5.62 2.26
CA GLY A 272 2.01 -4.62 3.18
C GLY A 272 2.95 -5.24 4.23
N ILE A 273 2.59 -6.41 4.77
CA ILE A 273 3.44 -7.17 5.71
C ILE A 273 4.71 -7.64 5.00
N LEU A 274 4.56 -8.29 3.85
CA LEU A 274 5.69 -8.83 3.08
C LEU A 274 6.66 -7.73 2.62
N MET A 275 6.13 -6.57 2.20
CA MET A 275 6.89 -5.38 1.87
C MET A 275 7.72 -4.87 3.06
N THR A 276 7.14 -4.87 4.25
CA THR A 276 7.82 -4.45 5.48
C THR A 276 8.96 -5.39 5.82
N VAL A 277 8.73 -6.71 5.77
CA VAL A 277 9.78 -7.72 5.98
C VAL A 277 10.91 -7.54 4.97
N SER A 278 10.58 -7.38 3.69
CA SER A 278 11.58 -7.22 2.65
C SER A 278 12.33 -5.89 2.73
N SER A 279 11.80 -4.85 3.40
CA SER A 279 12.48 -3.56 3.55
C SER A 279 13.71 -3.62 4.47
N VAL A 280 13.76 -4.58 5.39
CA VAL A 280 14.86 -4.73 6.36
C VAL A 280 16.21 -4.96 5.70
N ILE A 281 16.25 -5.67 4.56
CA ILE A 281 17.50 -5.97 3.86
C ILE A 281 17.98 -4.84 2.95
N THR A 282 17.11 -3.86 2.64
CA THR A 282 17.38 -2.83 1.63
C THR A 282 18.71 -2.08 1.84
N PRO A 283 19.07 -1.61 3.06
CA PRO A 283 20.35 -0.93 3.27
C PRO A 283 21.54 -1.83 2.99
N ARG A 284 21.48 -3.09 3.45
CA ARG A 284 22.57 -4.07 3.22
C ARG A 284 22.71 -4.43 1.74
N LEU A 285 21.58 -4.59 1.05
CA LEU A 285 21.56 -4.84 -0.38
C LEU A 285 22.23 -3.71 -1.16
N PHE A 286 22.00 -2.46 -0.79
CA PHE A 286 22.62 -1.30 -1.43
C PHE A 286 24.12 -1.28 -1.21
N ILE A 287 24.61 -1.59 0.01
CA ILE A 287 26.04 -1.65 0.32
C ILE A 287 26.69 -2.78 -0.48
N ALA A 288 26.15 -4.00 -0.42
CA ALA A 288 26.68 -5.16 -1.12
C ALA A 288 26.73 -4.95 -2.64
N THR A 289 25.69 -4.33 -3.22
CA THR A 289 25.62 -4.00 -4.65
C THR A 289 26.68 -2.95 -5.04
N ARG A 290 26.86 -1.91 -4.23
CA ARG A 290 27.91 -0.88 -4.47
C ARG A 290 29.31 -1.47 -4.38
N GLN A 291 29.54 -2.40 -3.47
CA GLN A 291 30.81 -3.09 -3.27
C GLN A 291 31.03 -4.24 -4.27
N ARG A 292 30.08 -4.47 -5.19
CA ARG A 292 30.11 -5.56 -6.19
C ARG A 292 30.25 -6.95 -5.56
N GLN A 293 29.69 -7.15 -4.39
CA GLN A 293 29.71 -8.40 -3.64
C GLN A 293 28.52 -9.28 -4.07
N GLU A 294 28.54 -9.81 -5.30
CA GLU A 294 27.42 -10.58 -5.88
C GLU A 294 27.01 -11.79 -5.02
N LYS A 295 27.97 -12.45 -4.35
CA LYS A 295 27.68 -13.57 -3.43
C LYS A 295 26.83 -13.13 -2.23
N GLU A 296 27.11 -11.94 -1.67
CA GLU A 296 26.35 -11.39 -0.56
C GLU A 296 24.96 -10.94 -1.03
N VAL A 297 24.86 -10.30 -2.20
CA VAL A 297 23.59 -9.95 -2.84
C VAL A 297 22.73 -11.21 -3.02
N CYS A 298 23.27 -12.27 -3.59
CA CYS A 298 22.59 -13.54 -3.76
C CYS A 298 22.11 -14.13 -2.42
N THR A 299 22.96 -14.13 -1.40
CA THR A 299 22.64 -14.65 -0.07
C THR A 299 21.52 -13.86 0.60
N LEU A 300 21.56 -12.52 0.54
CA LEU A 300 20.53 -11.65 1.09
C LEU A 300 19.19 -11.85 0.39
N MET A 301 19.18 -11.88 -0.94
CA MET A 301 17.99 -12.09 -1.74
C MET A 301 17.38 -13.48 -1.50
N ASN A 302 18.19 -14.53 -1.47
CA ASN A 302 17.71 -15.89 -1.21
C ASN A 302 17.15 -16.06 0.20
N LYS A 303 17.82 -15.56 1.24
CA LYS A 303 17.33 -15.60 2.62
C LYS A 303 16.00 -14.85 2.75
N THR A 304 15.90 -13.67 2.14
CA THR A 304 14.66 -12.88 2.22
C THR A 304 13.54 -13.56 1.46
N SER A 305 13.79 -14.05 0.25
CA SER A 305 12.78 -14.78 -0.50
C SER A 305 12.31 -16.03 0.25
N ASN A 306 13.17 -16.74 0.98
CA ASN A 306 12.76 -17.87 1.82
C ASN A 306 11.72 -17.44 2.87
N VAL A 307 11.99 -16.36 3.63
CA VAL A 307 11.03 -15.84 4.61
C VAL A 307 9.72 -15.42 3.96
N LEU A 308 9.78 -14.78 2.80
CA LEU A 308 8.60 -14.33 2.08
C LEU A 308 7.76 -15.53 1.56
N PHE A 309 8.40 -16.56 0.99
CA PHE A 309 7.70 -17.79 0.58
C PHE A 309 7.14 -18.57 1.76
N PHE A 310 7.86 -18.60 2.88
CA PHE A 310 7.39 -19.21 4.12
C PHE A 310 6.04 -18.64 4.58
N ILE A 311 5.85 -17.32 4.45
CA ILE A 311 4.60 -16.63 4.86
C ILE A 311 3.55 -16.69 3.74
N SER A 312 3.93 -16.47 2.48
CA SER A 312 2.98 -16.30 1.39
C SER A 312 2.30 -17.59 0.95
N VAL A 313 3.02 -18.73 0.95
CA VAL A 313 2.43 -20.00 0.48
C VAL A 313 1.20 -20.42 1.30
N PRO A 314 1.25 -20.54 2.64
CA PRO A 314 0.06 -20.88 3.41
C PRO A 314 -1.03 -19.79 3.34
N ALA A 315 -0.66 -18.50 3.24
CA ALA A 315 -1.61 -17.41 3.13
C ALA A 315 -2.39 -17.46 1.81
N ILE A 316 -1.72 -17.72 0.68
CA ILE A 316 -2.35 -17.88 -0.64
C ILE A 316 -3.32 -19.08 -0.61
N LEU A 317 -2.88 -20.20 -0.09
CA LEU A 317 -3.73 -21.40 0.02
C LEU A 317 -4.95 -21.14 0.90
N THR A 318 -4.81 -20.40 2.00
CA THR A 318 -5.94 -19.99 2.84
C THR A 318 -6.95 -19.16 2.05
N CYS A 319 -6.48 -18.11 1.35
CA CYS A 319 -7.35 -17.30 0.49
C CYS A 319 -8.00 -18.12 -0.62
N TRP A 320 -7.31 -19.10 -1.18
CA TRP A 320 -7.82 -19.95 -2.25
C TRP A 320 -8.93 -20.92 -1.78
N PHE A 321 -8.68 -21.64 -0.70
CA PHE A 321 -9.62 -22.66 -0.21
C PHE A 321 -10.81 -22.08 0.55
N PHE A 322 -10.62 -20.98 1.27
CA PHE A 322 -11.63 -20.40 2.16
C PHE A 322 -12.09 -19.01 1.72
N SER A 323 -12.02 -18.71 0.41
CA SER A 323 -12.40 -17.40 -0.14
C SER A 323 -13.83 -16.99 0.22
N GLU A 324 -14.81 -17.88 0.07
CA GLU A 324 -16.22 -17.61 0.39
C GLU A 324 -16.41 -17.36 1.88
N GLU A 325 -15.85 -18.23 2.73
CA GLU A 325 -15.91 -18.07 4.17
C GLU A 325 -15.21 -16.79 4.64
N MET A 326 -14.06 -16.45 4.04
CA MET A 326 -13.32 -15.22 4.36
C MET A 326 -14.11 -13.97 3.96
N ILE A 327 -14.67 -13.95 2.76
CA ILE A 327 -15.50 -12.82 2.29
C ILE A 327 -16.77 -12.71 3.14
N GLY A 328 -17.48 -13.81 3.38
CA GLY A 328 -18.69 -13.82 4.21
C GLY A 328 -18.44 -13.33 5.64
N LEU A 329 -17.31 -13.76 6.26
CA LEU A 329 -16.93 -13.31 7.60
C LEU A 329 -16.44 -11.86 7.62
N PHE A 330 -15.72 -11.42 6.59
CA PHE A 330 -15.13 -10.08 6.54
C PHE A 330 -16.12 -9.03 6.03
N ALA A 331 -16.78 -9.30 4.89
CA ALA A 331 -17.64 -8.32 4.22
C ALA A 331 -19.15 -8.60 4.36
N GLY A 332 -19.52 -9.83 4.65
CA GLY A 332 -20.92 -10.27 4.71
C GLY A 332 -21.41 -10.92 3.42
N ASP A 333 -22.66 -11.44 3.46
CA ASP A 333 -23.21 -12.27 2.39
C ASP A 333 -23.42 -11.53 1.08
N ASP A 334 -23.68 -10.21 1.12
CA ASP A 334 -23.82 -9.37 -0.07
C ASP A 334 -22.57 -9.32 -0.95
N PHE A 335 -21.41 -9.72 -0.40
CA PHE A 335 -20.12 -9.69 -1.08
C PHE A 335 -19.63 -11.08 -1.53
N LEU A 336 -20.39 -12.15 -1.38
CA LEU A 336 -19.92 -13.51 -1.71
C LEU A 336 -19.49 -13.67 -3.18
N ASP A 337 -20.11 -12.94 -4.09
CA ASP A 337 -19.73 -12.90 -5.51
C ASP A 337 -18.27 -12.44 -5.74
N ALA A 338 -17.62 -11.86 -4.72
CA ALA A 338 -16.23 -11.45 -4.75
C ALA A 338 -15.23 -12.59 -4.46
N ALA A 339 -15.69 -13.77 -4.00
CA ALA A 339 -14.82 -14.86 -3.63
C ALA A 339 -13.88 -15.35 -4.76
N PRO A 340 -14.31 -15.49 -6.03
CA PRO A 340 -13.41 -15.84 -7.13
C PRO A 340 -12.33 -14.80 -7.39
N VAL A 341 -12.65 -13.51 -7.15
CA VAL A 341 -11.66 -12.42 -7.26
C VAL A 341 -10.58 -12.58 -6.19
N LEU A 342 -10.95 -12.88 -4.94
CA LEU A 342 -10.00 -13.14 -3.85
C LEU A 342 -9.08 -14.33 -4.17
N GLN A 343 -9.61 -15.42 -4.74
CA GLN A 343 -8.83 -16.58 -5.16
C GLN A 343 -7.73 -16.16 -6.16
N ILE A 344 -8.13 -15.53 -7.25
CA ILE A 344 -7.20 -15.12 -8.32
C ILE A 344 -6.20 -14.07 -7.82
N TYR A 345 -6.70 -13.05 -7.10
CA TYR A 345 -5.85 -11.96 -6.63
C TYR A 345 -4.83 -12.44 -5.58
N SER A 346 -5.11 -13.50 -4.81
CA SER A 346 -4.15 -14.09 -3.89
C SER A 346 -2.88 -14.60 -4.58
N LEU A 347 -2.97 -15.07 -5.83
CA LEU A 347 -1.82 -15.51 -6.62
C LEU A 347 -0.89 -14.35 -7.00
N ILE A 348 -1.44 -13.13 -7.08
CA ILE A 348 -0.65 -11.92 -7.40
C ILE A 348 0.39 -11.65 -6.31
N ILE A 349 0.16 -12.11 -5.07
CA ILE A 349 1.11 -11.97 -3.95
C ILE A 349 2.51 -12.49 -4.34
N ILE A 350 2.60 -13.59 -5.09
CA ILE A 350 3.90 -14.10 -5.58
C ILE A 350 4.54 -13.10 -6.55
N GLY A 351 3.75 -12.56 -7.48
CA GLY A 351 4.23 -11.54 -8.43
C GLY A 351 4.74 -10.29 -7.73
N VAL A 352 3.98 -9.76 -6.77
CA VAL A 352 4.35 -8.59 -5.95
C VAL A 352 5.66 -8.85 -5.20
N LEU A 353 5.80 -10.02 -4.59
CA LEU A 353 7.00 -10.43 -3.87
C LEU A 353 8.23 -10.43 -4.78
N VAL A 354 8.13 -11.06 -5.94
CA VAL A 354 9.25 -11.19 -6.89
C VAL A 354 9.60 -9.82 -7.48
N ILE A 355 8.62 -9.07 -7.97
CA ILE A 355 8.81 -7.72 -8.53
C ILE A 355 9.45 -6.79 -7.50
N THR A 356 9.02 -6.85 -6.24
CA THR A 356 9.62 -6.01 -5.20
C THR A 356 11.06 -6.38 -4.92
N LEU A 357 11.37 -7.65 -4.78
CA LEU A 357 12.68 -8.13 -4.36
C LEU A 357 13.68 -8.10 -5.52
N ALA A 358 13.35 -8.74 -6.64
CA ALA A 358 14.23 -8.85 -7.81
C ALA A 358 14.21 -7.59 -8.68
N GLY A 359 13.04 -6.97 -8.80
CA GLY A 359 12.82 -5.77 -9.61
C GLY A 359 13.19 -4.51 -8.84
N THR A 360 12.22 -3.89 -8.21
CA THR A 360 12.34 -2.52 -7.66
C THR A 360 13.60 -2.32 -6.83
N ARG A 361 13.91 -3.22 -5.87
CA ARG A 361 15.09 -3.03 -5.00
C ARG A 361 16.41 -3.22 -5.73
N THR A 362 16.49 -4.19 -6.64
CA THR A 362 17.70 -4.46 -7.41
C THR A 362 17.99 -3.37 -8.43
N TYR A 363 16.96 -2.89 -9.15
CA TYR A 363 17.12 -1.80 -10.13
C TYR A 363 17.53 -0.48 -9.45
N ILE A 364 16.93 -0.15 -8.29
CA ILE A 364 17.31 1.04 -7.53
C ILE A 364 18.74 0.89 -6.97
N ALA A 365 19.09 -0.27 -6.42
CA ALA A 365 20.44 -0.51 -5.91
C ALA A 365 21.52 -0.40 -7.00
N ARG A 366 21.19 -0.81 -8.24
CA ARG A 366 22.07 -0.74 -9.41
C ARG A 366 21.97 0.60 -10.17
N GLN A 367 21.20 1.58 -9.67
CA GLN A 367 20.98 2.89 -10.30
C GLN A 367 20.40 2.78 -11.72
N LYS A 368 19.47 1.83 -11.94
CA LYS A 368 18.82 1.56 -13.22
C LYS A 368 17.33 1.98 -13.22
N GLU A 369 17.00 3.07 -12.55
CA GLU A 369 15.61 3.54 -12.37
C GLU A 369 14.89 3.79 -13.70
N ARG A 370 15.62 4.21 -14.76
CA ARG A 370 15.03 4.40 -16.09
C ARG A 370 14.52 3.09 -16.68
N LYS A 371 15.26 1.98 -16.50
CA LYS A 371 14.80 0.68 -16.96
C LYS A 371 13.58 0.21 -16.17
N LEU A 372 13.61 0.38 -14.84
CA LEU A 372 12.45 0.08 -14.00
C LEU A 372 11.22 0.85 -14.45
N PHE A 373 11.36 2.15 -14.72
CA PHE A 373 10.26 2.96 -15.23
C PHE A 373 9.68 2.42 -16.55
N CYS A 374 10.54 2.07 -17.53
CA CYS A 374 10.07 1.49 -18.79
C CYS A 374 9.29 0.18 -18.54
N ILE A 375 9.76 -0.69 -17.66
CA ILE A 375 9.09 -1.95 -17.32
C ILE A 375 7.72 -1.69 -16.67
N LEU A 376 7.64 -0.74 -15.74
CA LEU A 376 6.38 -0.37 -15.08
C LEU A 376 5.37 0.22 -16.07
N ILE A 377 5.81 1.01 -17.05
CA ILE A 377 4.94 1.53 -18.12
C ILE A 377 4.45 0.39 -19.02
N VAL A 378 5.33 -0.55 -19.40
CA VAL A 378 4.91 -1.74 -20.15
C VAL A 378 3.87 -2.52 -19.34
N GLY A 379 4.10 -2.72 -18.05
CA GLY A 379 3.14 -3.36 -17.15
C GLY A 379 1.80 -2.64 -17.10
N ALA A 380 1.80 -1.30 -16.98
CA ALA A 380 0.59 -0.50 -16.96
C ALA A 380 -0.18 -0.59 -18.31
N VAL A 381 0.51 -0.51 -19.44
CA VAL A 381 -0.12 -0.66 -20.77
C VAL A 381 -0.73 -2.05 -20.93
N LEU A 382 -0.01 -3.10 -20.56
CA LEU A 382 -0.52 -4.48 -20.58
C LEU A 382 -1.73 -4.65 -19.66
N ASN A 383 -1.65 -4.14 -18.42
CA ASN A 383 -2.76 -4.21 -17.46
C ASN A 383 -4.01 -3.51 -18.02
N ILE A 384 -3.87 -2.28 -18.54
CA ILE A 384 -4.98 -1.54 -19.16
C ILE A 384 -5.55 -2.30 -20.36
N THR A 385 -4.70 -2.84 -21.23
CA THR A 385 -5.12 -3.59 -22.41
C THR A 385 -5.88 -4.86 -22.02
N PHE A 386 -5.34 -5.65 -21.10
CA PHE A 386 -6.01 -6.86 -20.64
C PHE A 386 -7.31 -6.55 -19.90
N ASN A 387 -7.34 -5.53 -19.05
CA ASN A 387 -8.56 -5.08 -18.37
C ASN A 387 -9.66 -4.71 -19.37
N TYR A 388 -9.32 -4.00 -20.46
CA TYR A 388 -10.29 -3.62 -21.48
C TYR A 388 -11.01 -4.82 -22.11
N PHE A 389 -10.30 -5.92 -22.37
CA PHE A 389 -10.89 -7.14 -22.93
C PHE A 389 -11.52 -8.02 -21.85
N TYR A 390 -10.81 -8.28 -20.75
CA TYR A 390 -11.20 -9.27 -19.76
C TYR A 390 -12.37 -8.80 -18.89
N ILE A 391 -12.47 -7.50 -18.55
CA ILE A 391 -13.62 -6.98 -17.80
C ILE A 391 -14.90 -7.15 -18.63
N ARG A 392 -14.86 -6.91 -19.92
CA ARG A 392 -16.02 -7.10 -20.80
C ARG A 392 -16.46 -8.55 -20.95
N MET A 393 -15.52 -9.49 -20.85
CA MET A 393 -15.81 -10.94 -20.96
C MET A 393 -16.22 -11.56 -19.64
N TRP A 394 -15.56 -11.19 -18.55
CA TRP A 394 -15.68 -11.87 -17.25
C TRP A 394 -15.90 -10.91 -16.05
N GLY A 395 -16.25 -9.66 -16.29
CA GLY A 395 -16.53 -8.69 -15.23
C GLY A 395 -15.35 -8.51 -14.26
N ILE A 396 -15.65 -8.52 -12.96
CA ILE A 396 -14.64 -8.33 -11.88
C ILE A 396 -13.58 -9.45 -11.84
N VAL A 397 -13.97 -10.67 -12.21
CA VAL A 397 -13.03 -11.80 -12.32
C VAL A 397 -12.03 -11.53 -13.44
N GLY A 398 -12.50 -10.94 -14.55
CA GLY A 398 -11.65 -10.49 -15.65
C GLY A 398 -10.61 -9.46 -15.22
N ALA A 399 -10.97 -8.51 -14.36
CA ALA A 399 -10.03 -7.55 -13.81
C ALA A 399 -8.91 -8.22 -13.00
N ALA A 400 -9.25 -9.19 -12.15
CA ALA A 400 -8.26 -9.95 -11.39
C ALA A 400 -7.32 -10.77 -12.29
N LEU A 401 -7.86 -11.41 -13.33
CA LEU A 401 -7.07 -12.15 -14.33
C LEU A 401 -6.17 -11.23 -15.15
N ALA A 402 -6.63 -10.02 -15.54
CA ALA A 402 -5.84 -9.03 -16.24
C ALA A 402 -4.63 -8.61 -15.42
N THR A 403 -4.85 -8.31 -14.15
CA THR A 403 -3.80 -7.94 -13.22
C THR A 403 -2.82 -9.09 -13.00
N LEU A 404 -3.29 -10.32 -12.78
CA LEU A 404 -2.43 -11.50 -12.65
C LEU A 404 -1.56 -11.71 -13.89
N SER A 405 -2.14 -11.59 -15.09
CA SER A 405 -1.42 -11.74 -16.36
C SER A 405 -0.36 -10.66 -16.54
N ALA A 406 -0.67 -9.40 -16.23
CA ALA A 406 0.27 -8.30 -16.30
C ALA A 406 1.43 -8.48 -15.31
N TYR A 407 1.15 -8.89 -14.06
CA TYR A 407 2.18 -9.19 -13.07
C TYR A 407 3.08 -10.36 -13.50
N ALA A 408 2.53 -11.42 -14.10
CA ALA A 408 3.32 -12.54 -14.60
C ALA A 408 4.29 -12.12 -15.72
N ILE A 409 3.85 -11.27 -16.63
CA ILE A 409 4.70 -10.76 -17.72
C ILE A 409 5.78 -9.82 -17.17
N VAL A 410 5.41 -8.85 -16.33
CA VAL A 410 6.37 -7.92 -15.72
C VAL A 410 7.42 -8.67 -14.91
N MET A 411 7.00 -9.63 -14.08
CA MET A 411 7.89 -10.50 -13.33
C MET A 411 8.88 -11.22 -14.24
N THR A 412 8.41 -11.80 -15.34
CA THR A 412 9.25 -12.50 -16.32
C THR A 412 10.27 -11.55 -16.97
N ILE A 413 9.84 -10.33 -17.34
CA ILE A 413 10.74 -9.32 -17.91
C ILE A 413 11.81 -8.92 -16.89
N GLU A 414 11.45 -8.64 -15.65
CA GLU A 414 12.43 -8.24 -14.62
C GLU A 414 13.45 -9.32 -14.30
N LEU A 415 12.98 -10.56 -14.16
CA LEU A 415 13.85 -11.70 -13.87
C LEU A 415 14.82 -12.00 -15.01
N THR A 416 14.39 -11.86 -16.26
CA THR A 416 15.22 -12.13 -17.44
C THR A 416 16.24 -11.02 -17.71
N LEU A 417 15.82 -9.75 -17.64
CA LEU A 417 16.70 -8.61 -17.95
C LEU A 417 17.88 -8.45 -16.97
N GLU A 418 17.69 -8.77 -15.70
CA GLU A 418 18.75 -8.67 -14.68
C GLU A 418 19.33 -10.03 -14.28
N HIS A 419 18.90 -11.11 -14.93
CA HIS A 419 19.32 -12.49 -14.63
C HIS A 419 19.18 -12.86 -13.14
N THR A 420 18.11 -12.37 -12.47
CA THR A 420 17.92 -12.53 -11.02
C THR A 420 17.09 -13.75 -10.64
N TRP A 421 16.59 -14.51 -11.61
CA TRP A 421 15.74 -15.68 -11.38
C TRP A 421 16.42 -16.73 -10.49
N HIS A 422 17.74 -16.96 -10.64
CA HIS A 422 18.51 -17.91 -9.84
C HIS A 422 18.75 -17.46 -8.39
N TYR A 423 18.52 -16.20 -8.05
CA TYR A 423 18.56 -15.72 -6.66
C TYR A 423 17.26 -16.00 -5.91
N ILE A 424 16.14 -16.04 -6.64
CA ILE A 424 14.80 -16.15 -6.06
C ILE A 424 14.27 -17.57 -6.18
N PHE A 425 14.35 -18.19 -7.37
CA PHE A 425 13.87 -19.55 -7.62
C PHE A 425 15.02 -20.56 -7.50
N THR A 426 15.35 -20.93 -6.27
CA THR A 426 16.30 -21.99 -5.96
C THR A 426 15.58 -23.30 -5.69
N LEU A 427 16.26 -24.44 -5.78
CA LEU A 427 15.69 -25.75 -5.44
C LEU A 427 15.12 -25.80 -4.01
N ASP A 428 15.64 -24.97 -3.11
CA ASP A 428 15.10 -24.85 -1.75
C ASP A 428 13.64 -24.38 -1.72
N LYS A 429 13.14 -23.66 -2.76
CA LYS A 429 11.73 -23.24 -2.83
C LYS A 429 10.78 -24.40 -3.05
N LEU A 430 11.27 -25.53 -3.61
CA LEU A 430 10.47 -26.74 -3.75
C LEU A 430 9.98 -27.25 -2.40
N LYS A 431 10.74 -27.02 -1.31
CA LYS A 431 10.34 -27.36 0.06
C LYS A 431 9.03 -26.68 0.47
N TYR A 432 8.85 -25.40 0.10
CA TYR A 432 7.59 -24.69 0.38
C TYR A 432 6.44 -25.19 -0.47
N VAL A 433 6.71 -25.61 -1.71
CA VAL A 433 5.70 -26.21 -2.58
C VAL A 433 5.24 -27.56 -1.99
N MET A 434 6.17 -28.40 -1.56
CA MET A 434 5.86 -29.69 -0.92
C MET A 434 5.05 -29.49 0.37
N ALA A 435 5.47 -28.58 1.24
CA ALA A 435 4.72 -28.25 2.45
C ALA A 435 3.36 -27.65 2.12
N GLY A 436 3.27 -26.83 1.06
CA GLY A 436 2.03 -26.26 0.54
C GLY A 436 1.04 -27.34 0.04
N CYS A 437 1.52 -28.40 -0.63
CA CYS A 437 0.67 -29.53 -1.03
C CYS A 437 0.04 -30.23 0.18
N VAL A 438 0.80 -30.38 1.26
CA VAL A 438 0.25 -30.95 2.52
C VAL A 438 -0.80 -30.02 3.13
N VAL A 439 -0.52 -28.71 3.18
CA VAL A 439 -1.50 -27.71 3.63
C VAL A 439 -2.77 -27.75 2.80
N ALA A 440 -2.65 -27.80 1.47
CA ALA A 440 -3.79 -27.89 0.55
C ALA A 440 -4.62 -29.15 0.79
N GLY A 441 -3.97 -30.30 1.02
CA GLY A 441 -4.65 -31.54 1.38
C GLY A 441 -5.42 -31.43 2.69
N ILE A 442 -4.83 -30.84 3.73
CA ILE A 442 -5.50 -30.60 5.02
C ILE A 442 -6.67 -29.65 4.85
N PHE A 443 -6.51 -28.56 4.09
CA PHE A 443 -7.59 -27.62 3.81
C PHE A 443 -8.75 -28.27 3.08
N ALA A 444 -8.47 -29.13 2.09
CA ALA A 444 -9.49 -29.91 1.40
C ALA A 444 -10.23 -30.84 2.38
N ILE A 445 -9.51 -31.57 3.23
CA ILE A 445 -10.12 -32.46 4.24
C ILE A 445 -11.01 -31.66 5.19
N VAL A 446 -10.50 -30.53 5.75
CA VAL A 446 -11.27 -29.70 6.69
C VAL A 446 -12.50 -29.10 6.01
N LYS A 447 -12.37 -28.64 4.76
CA LYS A 447 -13.46 -28.01 4.01
C LYS A 447 -14.57 -28.97 3.66
N TYR A 448 -14.23 -30.20 3.19
CA TYR A 448 -15.20 -31.15 2.63
C TYR A 448 -15.64 -32.25 3.58
N CYS A 449 -14.80 -32.62 4.57
CA CYS A 449 -15.14 -33.73 5.50
C CYS A 449 -15.74 -33.24 6.82
N PHE A 450 -15.56 -31.96 7.19
CA PHE A 450 -16.04 -31.42 8.48
C PHE A 450 -17.01 -30.27 8.28
N ASN A 451 -18.19 -30.37 8.89
CA ASN A 451 -19.20 -29.30 8.81
C ASN A 451 -19.13 -28.37 10.02
N PHE A 452 -18.03 -27.58 10.09
CA PHE A 452 -17.87 -26.54 11.10
C PHE A 452 -18.49 -25.21 10.64
N PRO A 453 -18.93 -24.33 11.57
CA PRO A 453 -19.22 -22.93 11.25
C PRO A 453 -18.02 -22.25 10.58
N SER A 454 -18.26 -21.32 9.66
CA SER A 454 -17.22 -20.70 8.81
C SER A 454 -16.01 -20.21 9.60
N PHE A 455 -16.21 -19.51 10.71
CA PHE A 455 -15.11 -19.02 11.55
C PHE A 455 -14.27 -20.17 12.14
N LEU A 456 -14.94 -21.14 12.77
CA LEU A 456 -14.26 -22.29 13.39
C LEU A 456 -13.54 -23.14 12.35
N ARG A 457 -14.13 -23.29 11.16
CA ARG A 457 -13.54 -24.01 10.02
C ARG A 457 -12.20 -23.40 9.63
N ILE A 458 -12.14 -22.07 9.44
CA ILE A 458 -10.90 -21.36 9.11
C ILE A 458 -9.87 -21.50 10.24
N VAL A 459 -10.26 -21.28 11.49
CA VAL A 459 -9.35 -21.34 12.64
C VAL A 459 -8.75 -22.74 12.79
N VAL A 460 -9.59 -23.79 12.73
CA VAL A 460 -9.13 -25.18 12.80
C VAL A 460 -8.22 -25.52 11.62
N ALA A 461 -8.63 -25.14 10.41
CA ALA A 461 -7.85 -25.38 9.20
C ALA A 461 -6.46 -24.74 9.30
N ILE A 462 -6.37 -23.44 9.64
CA ILE A 462 -5.09 -22.73 9.77
C ILE A 462 -4.26 -23.32 10.91
N GLY A 463 -4.86 -23.64 12.04
CA GLY A 463 -4.14 -24.22 13.20
C GLY A 463 -3.53 -25.59 12.87
N VAL A 464 -4.35 -26.51 12.34
CA VAL A 464 -3.87 -27.85 11.97
C VAL A 464 -2.85 -27.78 10.83
N ALA A 465 -3.19 -27.08 9.75
CA ALA A 465 -2.29 -26.96 8.60
C ALA A 465 -0.99 -26.23 8.95
N GLY A 466 -1.03 -25.22 9.84
CA GLY A 466 0.15 -24.52 10.32
C GLY A 466 1.12 -25.43 11.08
N ILE A 467 0.60 -26.32 11.92
CA ILE A 467 1.42 -27.33 12.62
C ILE A 467 2.09 -28.26 11.59
N PHE A 468 1.31 -28.83 10.68
CA PHE A 468 1.84 -29.74 9.66
C PHE A 468 2.81 -29.03 8.71
N TYR A 469 2.57 -27.77 8.35
CA TYR A 469 3.47 -26.97 7.55
C TYR A 469 4.85 -26.85 8.20
N VAL A 470 4.88 -26.50 9.48
CA VAL A 470 6.14 -26.40 10.26
C VAL A 470 6.80 -27.77 10.39
N VAL A 471 6.03 -28.84 10.65
CA VAL A 471 6.55 -30.21 10.76
C VAL A 471 7.20 -30.66 9.45
N VAL A 472 6.53 -30.46 8.30
CA VAL A 472 7.10 -30.82 6.98
C VAL A 472 8.40 -30.04 6.73
N LEU A 473 8.40 -28.71 6.96
CA LEU A 473 9.59 -27.87 6.77
C LEU A 473 10.73 -28.27 7.71
N TYR A 474 10.42 -28.74 8.91
CA TYR A 474 11.43 -29.28 9.84
C TYR A 474 12.08 -30.56 9.30
N PHE A 475 11.29 -31.52 8.80
CA PHE A 475 11.82 -32.78 8.23
C PHE A 475 12.64 -32.55 6.96
N VAL A 476 12.23 -31.60 6.12
CA VAL A 476 12.94 -31.23 4.89
C VAL A 476 14.16 -30.32 5.18
N LYS A 477 14.40 -29.99 6.45
CA LYS A 477 15.51 -29.13 6.93
C LYS A 477 15.52 -27.78 6.20
N GLU A 478 14.39 -27.06 6.26
CA GLU A 478 14.29 -25.75 5.64
C GLU A 478 15.17 -24.74 6.41
N SER A 479 15.91 -23.92 5.68
CA SER A 479 17.00 -23.09 6.22
C SER A 479 16.51 -21.99 7.19
N THR A 480 15.37 -21.36 6.93
CA THR A 480 14.83 -20.28 7.77
C THR A 480 14.33 -20.85 9.09
N LEU A 481 13.58 -21.96 9.05
CA LEU A 481 13.05 -22.63 10.24
C LEU A 481 14.20 -23.16 11.11
N MET A 482 15.19 -23.82 10.50
CA MET A 482 16.33 -24.35 11.23
C MET A 482 17.13 -23.25 11.94
N HIS A 483 17.32 -22.08 11.28
CA HIS A 483 17.97 -20.94 11.89
C HIS A 483 17.19 -20.36 13.10
N VAL A 484 15.86 -20.32 13.01
CA VAL A 484 15.02 -19.87 14.13
C VAL A 484 15.13 -20.86 15.30
N ILE A 485 15.06 -22.16 15.04
CA ILE A 485 15.19 -23.21 16.07
C ILE A 485 16.56 -23.15 16.75
N GLU A 486 17.63 -22.95 15.99
CA GLU A 486 18.98 -22.83 16.52
C GLU A 486 19.13 -21.62 17.43
N LYS A 487 18.60 -20.47 17.01
CA LYS A 487 18.57 -19.26 17.87
C LYS A 487 17.79 -19.47 19.15
N MET A 488 16.63 -20.14 19.08
CA MET A 488 15.85 -20.47 20.27
C MET A 488 16.63 -21.40 21.22
N LYS A 489 17.25 -22.47 20.69
CA LYS A 489 18.09 -23.39 21.48
C LYS A 489 19.24 -22.64 22.18
N ASN A 490 19.89 -21.71 21.48
CA ASN A 490 20.99 -20.94 22.05
C ASN A 490 20.48 -19.94 23.12
N ALA A 491 19.32 -19.32 22.93
CA ALA A 491 18.71 -18.46 23.93
C ALA A 491 18.29 -19.21 25.21
N PHE A 492 17.84 -20.49 25.08
CA PHE A 492 17.51 -21.35 26.23
C PHE A 492 18.76 -21.93 26.92
N LYS A 493 19.89 -22.05 26.25
CA LYS A 493 21.16 -22.50 26.85
C LYS A 493 21.88 -21.38 27.62
N MET A 494 21.53 -20.13 27.39
CA MET A 494 22.09 -18.95 28.06
C MET A 494 21.27 -18.51 29.29
N LYS A 495 20.15 -19.15 29.58
CA LYS A 495 19.41 -19.07 30.85
C LYS A 495 19.70 -20.32 31.70
#